data_f4818fa726912162621aaa77c381a74d
#
_entry.id   f4818fa726912162621aaa77c381a74d
#
_cell.length_a   1.000
_cell.length_b   1.000
_cell.length_c   1.000
_cell.angle_alpha   90.00
_cell.angle_beta   90.00
_cell.angle_gamma   90.00
#
_symmetry.space_group_name_H-M   'P 1'
#
loop_
_entity.id
_entity.type
_entity.pdbx_description
1 polymer ?
#
loop_
_entity_poly.entity_id
_entity_poly.type
_entity_poly.pdbx_seq_one_letter_code
_entity_poly.pdbx_strand_id
1 'polypeptide(L)'
;MRLAPMLLALLLGACAQLPSAPLGADVEFDLSGRLAARYGEESFTGNLAWRHALSADELLISTPLGQGVARIAREAGTVSLTTAEQREYRAADAESLTAQVLGFRLPLAGLADWVRARPASGAPAEIERDAEGRPRRLRQSGWQIEYQDYAEGLPSRLRLTYPGLELRLAISRWN
;
A
#
# COMPACT_ATOMS: atom_id res chain seq x y z
N MET A 1 25.03 25.44 54.05
CA MET A 1 24.78 24.16 53.38
C MET A 1 23.43 24.27 52.67
N ARG A 2 23.39 24.52 51.35
CA ARG A 2 22.16 24.56 50.53
C ARG A 2 22.37 23.61 49.37
N LEU A 3 21.73 22.43 49.41
CA LEU A 3 21.67 21.45 48.36
C LEU A 3 20.71 21.92 47.27
N ALA A 4 21.19 22.15 46.05
CA ALA A 4 20.36 22.36 44.89
C ALA A 4 20.01 21.00 44.26
N PRO A 5 18.74 20.67 43.99
CA PRO A 5 18.44 19.46 43.24
C PRO A 5 18.64 19.75 41.75
N MET A 6 19.50 18.96 41.14
CA MET A 6 19.78 18.90 39.70
C MET A 6 18.60 18.19 38.98
N LEU A 7 17.76 18.97 38.33
CA LEU A 7 16.61 18.48 37.56
C LEU A 7 17.12 17.94 36.21
N LEU A 8 17.28 16.62 36.13
CA LEU A 8 17.64 15.91 34.89
C LEU A 8 16.38 15.78 34.01
N ALA A 9 16.22 16.68 33.04
CA ALA A 9 15.15 16.62 32.06
C ALA A 9 15.41 15.47 31.08
N LEU A 10 14.68 14.35 31.22
CA LEU A 10 14.59 13.30 30.20
C LEU A 10 13.83 13.84 28.99
N LEU A 11 14.54 14.10 27.90
CA LEU A 11 13.96 14.31 26.57
C LEU A 11 13.51 12.93 26.03
N LEU A 12 12.26 12.56 26.27
CA LEU A 12 11.61 11.46 25.57
C LEU A 12 11.39 11.91 24.10
N GLY A 13 12.21 11.41 23.19
CA GLY A 13 11.99 11.52 21.77
C GLY A 13 10.70 10.79 21.40
N ALA A 14 9.62 11.52 21.20
CA ALA A 14 8.39 10.99 20.67
C ALA A 14 8.62 10.62 19.19
N CYS A 15 8.74 9.31 18.90
CA CYS A 15 8.62 8.81 17.54
C CYS A 15 7.20 9.15 17.07
N ALA A 16 7.07 10.07 16.14
CA ALA A 16 5.81 10.40 15.50
C ALA A 16 5.36 9.21 14.64
N GLN A 17 4.56 8.33 15.21
CA GLN A 17 3.84 7.32 14.47
C GLN A 17 2.61 7.99 13.86
N LEU A 18 2.40 7.76 12.54
CA LEU A 18 1.16 8.16 11.89
C LEU A 18 0.01 7.39 12.55
N PRO A 19 -1.01 8.08 13.10
CA PRO A 19 -2.11 7.39 13.75
C PRO A 19 -2.91 6.58 12.74
N SER A 20 -3.08 5.28 12.98
CA SER A 20 -4.00 4.43 12.25
C SER A 20 -5.41 4.64 12.76
N ALA A 21 -6.33 5.01 11.88
CA ALA A 21 -7.75 5.01 12.21
C ALA A 21 -8.27 3.57 12.26
N PRO A 22 -9.15 3.20 13.20
CA PRO A 22 -9.75 1.88 13.21
C PRO A 22 -10.69 1.75 12.00
N LEU A 23 -10.35 0.88 11.05
CA LEU A 23 -11.31 0.40 10.06
C LEU A 23 -12.36 -0.44 10.81
N GLY A 24 -13.64 -0.27 10.44
CA GLY A 24 -14.75 -1.01 11.05
C GLY A 24 -14.65 -2.54 10.87
N ALA A 25 -15.66 -3.27 11.33
CA ALA A 25 -15.67 -4.73 11.43
C ALA A 25 -15.60 -5.51 10.09
N ASP A 26 -15.73 -4.83 8.94
CA ASP A 26 -15.85 -5.48 7.62
C ASP A 26 -14.51 -5.50 6.85
N VAL A 27 -13.40 -5.77 7.53
CA VAL A 27 -12.09 -5.91 6.90
C VAL A 27 -12.08 -7.20 6.07
N GLU A 28 -11.86 -7.08 4.74
CA GLU A 28 -11.74 -8.23 3.84
C GLU A 28 -10.34 -8.82 3.85
N PHE A 29 -9.32 -8.00 4.05
CA PHE A 29 -7.95 -8.44 4.29
C PHE A 29 -7.10 -7.38 5.01
N ASP A 30 -6.08 -7.86 5.68
CA ASP A 30 -4.96 -7.08 6.20
C ASP A 30 -3.68 -7.76 5.73
N LEU A 31 -2.87 -7.06 4.95
CA LEU A 31 -1.60 -7.58 4.49
C LEU A 31 -0.43 -6.70 4.93
N SER A 32 0.70 -7.33 5.12
CA SER A 32 1.96 -6.61 5.30
C SER A 32 3.08 -7.26 4.50
N GLY A 33 4.04 -6.43 4.07
CA GLY A 33 5.13 -6.90 3.25
C GLY A 33 6.11 -5.80 2.85
N ARG A 34 6.91 -6.09 1.83
CA ARG A 34 7.85 -5.15 1.23
C ARG A 34 7.34 -4.70 -0.13
N LEU A 35 7.40 -3.40 -0.35
CA LEU A 35 7.10 -2.75 -1.61
C LEU A 35 8.39 -2.19 -2.20
N ALA A 36 8.61 -2.47 -3.48
CA ALA A 36 9.54 -1.71 -4.31
C ALA A 36 8.75 -1.07 -5.46
N ALA A 37 8.97 0.20 -5.69
CA ALA A 37 8.35 0.97 -6.77
C ALA A 37 9.44 1.60 -7.62
N ARG A 38 9.27 1.60 -8.95
CA ARG A 38 10.12 2.31 -9.88
C ARG A 38 9.24 3.06 -10.90
N TYR A 39 9.47 4.36 -11.01
CA TYR A 39 8.81 5.23 -11.96
C TYR A 39 9.84 6.12 -12.67
N GLY A 40 10.02 5.92 -13.96
CA GLY A 40 11.11 6.54 -14.70
C GLY A 40 12.48 6.18 -14.11
N GLU A 41 13.25 7.19 -13.69
CA GLU A 41 14.55 7.01 -13.04
C GLU A 41 14.46 6.91 -11.51
N GLU A 42 13.31 7.26 -10.94
CA GLU A 42 13.09 7.22 -9.49
C GLU A 42 12.76 5.82 -9.01
N SER A 43 13.27 5.49 -7.83
CA SER A 43 12.98 4.21 -7.17
C SER A 43 12.81 4.37 -5.67
N PHE A 44 11.91 3.59 -5.11
CA PHE A 44 11.63 3.51 -3.69
C PHE A 44 11.58 2.04 -3.25
N THR A 45 12.08 1.76 -2.06
CA THR A 45 11.89 0.47 -1.39
C THR A 45 11.54 0.70 0.07
N GLY A 46 10.52 0.03 0.56
CA GLY A 46 10.05 0.18 1.94
C GLY A 46 9.12 -0.94 2.37
N ASN A 47 8.50 -0.74 3.52
CA ASN A 47 7.46 -1.62 4.03
C ASN A 47 6.09 -1.09 3.62
N LEU A 48 5.16 -2.01 3.39
CA LEU A 48 3.74 -1.74 3.15
C LEU A 48 2.93 -2.49 4.21
N ALA A 49 1.98 -1.81 4.83
CA ALA A 49 0.86 -2.40 5.52
C ALA A 49 -0.42 -1.88 4.84
N TRP A 50 -1.33 -2.78 4.48
CA TRP A 50 -2.57 -2.43 3.82
C TRP A 50 -3.74 -3.18 4.44
N ARG A 51 -4.69 -2.42 4.96
CA ARG A 51 -5.98 -2.91 5.44
C ARG A 51 -7.05 -2.49 4.45
N HIS A 52 -7.83 -3.44 4.00
CA HIS A 52 -8.88 -3.25 3.00
C HIS A 52 -10.22 -3.71 3.52
N ALA A 53 -11.23 -2.87 3.34
CA ALA A 53 -12.63 -3.18 3.51
C ALA A 53 -13.42 -2.70 2.28
N LEU A 54 -14.64 -3.16 2.08
CA LEU A 54 -15.47 -2.75 0.93
C LEU A 54 -15.58 -1.22 0.80
N SER A 55 -15.76 -0.51 1.90
CA SER A 55 -15.97 0.95 1.94
C SER A 55 -14.74 1.77 2.31
N ALA A 56 -13.63 1.12 2.72
CA ALA A 56 -12.46 1.80 3.24
C ALA A 56 -11.16 1.08 2.88
N ASP A 57 -10.09 1.86 2.75
CA ASP A 57 -8.71 1.38 2.63
C ASP A 57 -7.81 2.19 3.54
N GLU A 58 -6.79 1.55 4.09
CA GLU A 58 -5.68 2.21 4.73
C GLU A 58 -4.36 1.55 4.31
N LEU A 59 -3.53 2.30 3.58
CA LEU A 59 -2.19 1.89 3.18
C LEU A 59 -1.17 2.73 3.94
N LEU A 60 -0.30 2.08 4.67
CA LEU A 60 0.85 2.71 5.33
C LEU A 60 2.13 2.28 4.62
N ILE A 61 2.87 3.26 4.13
CA ILE A 61 4.17 3.07 3.49
C ILE A 61 5.23 3.65 4.43
N SER A 62 6.26 2.87 4.73
CA SER A 62 7.36 3.28 5.59
C SER A 62 8.71 2.88 5.01
N THR A 63 9.76 3.55 5.46
CA THR A 63 11.14 3.14 5.16
C THR A 63 11.42 1.75 5.75
N PRO A 64 12.50 1.05 5.34
CA PRO A 64 12.90 -0.21 5.97
C PRO A 64 13.12 -0.12 7.48
N LEU A 65 13.44 1.07 7.99
CA LEU A 65 13.62 1.35 9.42
C LEU A 65 12.31 1.71 10.15
N GLY A 66 11.16 1.68 9.44
CA GLY A 66 9.84 1.92 10.03
C GLY A 66 9.41 3.39 10.11
N GLN A 67 10.17 4.33 9.56
CA GLN A 67 9.73 5.73 9.48
C GLN A 67 8.61 5.86 8.44
N GLY A 68 7.49 6.48 8.81
CA GLY A 68 6.37 6.72 7.91
C GLY A 68 6.77 7.62 6.74
N VAL A 69 6.45 7.18 5.51
CA VAL A 69 6.68 7.92 4.26
C VAL A 69 5.37 8.49 3.75
N ALA A 70 4.34 7.66 3.69
CA ALA A 70 3.02 8.07 3.25
C ALA A 70 1.94 7.20 3.89
N ARG A 71 0.78 7.80 4.11
CA ARG A 71 -0.47 7.13 4.45
C ARG A 71 -1.50 7.47 3.39
N ILE A 72 -2.09 6.46 2.76
CA ILE A 72 -3.23 6.64 1.86
C ILE A 72 -4.44 6.05 2.56
N ALA A 73 -5.51 6.82 2.68
CA ALA A 73 -6.76 6.37 3.24
C ALA A 73 -7.91 6.67 2.27
N ARG A 74 -8.81 5.69 2.07
CA ARG A 74 -10.09 5.87 1.39
C ARG A 74 -11.19 5.62 2.40
N GLU A 75 -12.09 6.57 2.53
CA GLU A 75 -13.23 6.49 3.44
C GLU A 75 -14.37 7.37 2.91
N ALA A 76 -15.60 6.87 2.98
CA ALA A 76 -16.81 7.61 2.59
C ALA A 76 -16.73 8.30 1.21
N GLY A 77 -16.08 7.64 0.22
CA GLY A 77 -15.95 8.16 -1.14
C GLY A 77 -14.90 9.26 -1.32
N THR A 78 -14.08 9.52 -0.30
CA THR A 78 -12.95 10.44 -0.37
C THR A 78 -11.65 9.68 -0.17
N VAL A 79 -10.60 10.06 -0.91
CA VAL A 79 -9.26 9.54 -0.72
C VAL A 79 -8.35 10.64 -0.23
N SER A 80 -7.57 10.34 0.82
CA SER A 80 -6.54 11.23 1.35
C SER A 80 -5.16 10.58 1.26
N LEU A 81 -4.14 11.39 1.06
CA LEU A 81 -2.73 11.03 1.14
C LEU A 81 -2.03 11.98 2.10
N THR A 82 -1.44 11.43 3.14
CA THR A 82 -0.63 12.20 4.11
C THR A 82 0.82 11.81 3.93
N THR A 83 1.71 12.80 3.73
CA THR A 83 3.16 12.60 3.58
C THR A 83 3.87 12.55 4.93
N ALA A 84 5.17 12.22 4.93
CA ALA A 84 6.03 12.26 6.12
C ALA A 84 6.05 13.64 6.80
N GLU A 85 5.95 14.72 6.01
CA GLU A 85 5.90 16.11 6.50
C GLU A 85 4.51 16.52 7.01
N GLN A 86 3.58 15.56 7.19
CA GLN A 86 2.20 15.80 7.64
C GLN A 86 1.39 16.70 6.68
N ARG A 87 1.77 16.77 5.40
CA ARG A 87 0.94 17.42 4.39
C ARG A 87 -0.14 16.46 3.95
N GLU A 88 -1.37 16.92 3.99
CA GLU A 88 -2.53 16.15 3.57
C GLU A 88 -3.03 16.65 2.21
N TYR A 89 -3.26 15.71 1.29
CA TYR A 89 -3.88 15.91 -0.01
C TYR A 89 -5.15 15.10 -0.06
N ARG A 90 -6.19 15.61 -0.72
CA ARG A 90 -7.49 14.92 -0.84
C ARG A 90 -8.01 14.99 -2.27
N ALA A 91 -8.66 13.91 -2.70
CA ALA A 91 -9.34 13.84 -3.99
C ALA A 91 -10.57 12.91 -3.89
N ALA A 92 -11.42 12.94 -4.93
CA ALA A 92 -12.57 12.05 -5.04
C ALA A 92 -12.16 10.61 -5.35
N ASP A 93 -10.98 10.41 -5.95
CA ASP A 93 -10.46 9.08 -6.32
C ASP A 93 -8.95 8.98 -6.10
N ALA A 94 -8.47 7.75 -5.95
CA ALA A 94 -7.07 7.46 -5.67
C ALA A 94 -6.16 7.72 -6.88
N GLU A 95 -6.65 7.51 -8.09
CA GLU A 95 -5.87 7.70 -9.31
C GLU A 95 -5.50 9.16 -9.51
N SER A 96 -6.47 10.07 -9.34
CA SER A 96 -6.23 11.50 -9.42
C SER A 96 -5.29 11.98 -8.33
N LEU A 97 -5.47 11.49 -7.09
CA LEU A 97 -4.64 11.86 -5.95
C LEU A 97 -3.19 11.41 -6.14
N THR A 98 -2.98 10.15 -6.51
CA THR A 98 -1.64 9.60 -6.70
C THR A 98 -0.94 10.20 -7.92
N ALA A 99 -1.67 10.51 -8.99
CA ALA A 99 -1.13 11.24 -10.14
C ALA A 99 -0.62 12.64 -9.74
N GLN A 100 -1.36 13.35 -8.90
CA GLN A 100 -0.98 14.68 -8.41
C GLN A 100 0.25 14.66 -7.50
N VAL A 101 0.33 13.68 -6.60
CA VAL A 101 1.35 13.67 -5.53
C VAL A 101 2.55 12.79 -5.88
N LEU A 102 2.33 11.65 -6.55
CA LEU A 102 3.35 10.65 -6.87
C LEU A 102 3.75 10.66 -8.35
N GLY A 103 3.05 11.41 -9.21
CA GLY A 103 3.32 11.51 -10.64
C GLY A 103 2.76 10.34 -11.47
N PHE A 104 2.10 9.34 -10.87
CA PHE A 104 1.48 8.21 -11.56
C PHE A 104 0.13 7.85 -10.95
N ARG A 105 -0.74 7.21 -11.76
CA ARG A 105 -2.09 6.80 -11.34
C ARG A 105 -2.05 5.42 -10.69
N LEU A 106 -2.57 5.31 -9.47
CA LEU A 106 -2.64 4.06 -8.74
C LEU A 106 -4.12 3.68 -8.48
N PRO A 107 -4.67 2.68 -9.18
CA PRO A 107 -6.08 2.29 -9.06
C PRO A 107 -6.28 1.39 -7.82
N LEU A 108 -6.48 1.97 -6.63
CA LEU A 108 -6.61 1.22 -5.37
C LEU A 108 -7.67 0.14 -5.42
N ALA A 109 -8.84 0.43 -6.04
CA ALA A 109 -9.91 -0.56 -6.16
C ALA A 109 -9.47 -1.79 -6.98
N GLY A 110 -8.80 -1.58 -8.12
CA GLY A 110 -8.25 -2.68 -8.93
C GLY A 110 -7.15 -3.44 -8.20
N LEU A 111 -6.27 -2.72 -7.51
CA LEU A 111 -5.18 -3.32 -6.73
C LEU A 111 -5.69 -4.26 -5.65
N ALA A 112 -6.79 -3.94 -4.97
CA ALA A 112 -7.37 -4.78 -3.92
C ALA A 112 -7.79 -6.16 -4.44
N ASP A 113 -8.26 -6.26 -5.68
CA ASP A 113 -8.57 -7.53 -6.33
C ASP A 113 -7.30 -8.22 -6.87
N TRP A 114 -6.42 -7.45 -7.52
CA TRP A 114 -5.20 -8.01 -8.13
C TRP A 114 -4.24 -8.61 -7.11
N VAL A 115 -4.08 -8.03 -5.92
CA VAL A 115 -3.23 -8.64 -4.88
C VAL A 115 -3.77 -9.98 -4.40
N ARG A 116 -5.08 -10.24 -4.57
CA ARG A 116 -5.75 -11.51 -4.26
C ARG A 116 -5.85 -12.45 -5.47
N ALA A 117 -5.14 -12.18 -6.56
CA ALA A 117 -5.18 -12.92 -7.82
C ALA A 117 -6.59 -13.00 -8.45
N ARG A 118 -7.39 -11.93 -8.33
CA ARG A 118 -8.72 -11.79 -8.92
C ARG A 118 -8.75 -10.60 -9.89
N PRO A 119 -9.53 -10.70 -10.99
CA PRO A 119 -9.78 -9.51 -11.81
C PRO A 119 -10.65 -8.51 -11.06
N ALA A 120 -10.37 -7.23 -11.22
CA ALA A 120 -11.25 -6.18 -10.73
C ALA A 120 -12.58 -6.17 -11.53
N SER A 121 -13.65 -5.77 -10.88
CA SER A 121 -14.95 -5.63 -11.52
C SER A 121 -14.97 -4.47 -12.52
N GLY A 122 -15.88 -4.53 -13.51
CA GLY A 122 -16.18 -3.43 -14.43
C GLY A 122 -15.28 -3.30 -15.65
N ALA A 123 -14.25 -4.15 -15.81
CA ALA A 123 -13.42 -4.17 -17.01
C ALA A 123 -13.03 -5.60 -17.40
N PRO A 124 -12.92 -5.91 -18.73
CA PRO A 124 -12.46 -7.21 -19.18
C PRO A 124 -11.03 -7.49 -18.70
N ALA A 125 -10.74 -8.76 -18.42
CA ALA A 125 -9.43 -9.22 -17.99
C ALA A 125 -9.00 -10.47 -18.75
N GLU A 126 -7.71 -10.58 -19.03
CA GLU A 126 -7.07 -11.79 -19.54
C GLU A 126 -6.30 -12.46 -18.41
N ILE A 127 -6.53 -13.76 -18.19
CA ILE A 127 -5.87 -14.52 -17.13
C ILE A 127 -5.18 -15.73 -17.71
N GLU A 128 -3.86 -15.79 -17.59
CA GLU A 128 -3.06 -16.98 -17.82
C GLU A 128 -2.91 -17.75 -16.51
N ARG A 129 -3.09 -19.08 -16.53
CA ARG A 129 -3.00 -19.93 -15.35
C ARG A 129 -1.78 -20.85 -15.42
N ASP A 130 -1.29 -21.27 -14.26
CA ASP A 130 -0.27 -22.32 -14.15
C ASP A 130 -0.90 -23.73 -14.25
N ALA A 131 -0.07 -24.76 -14.13
CA ALA A 131 -0.51 -26.15 -14.18
C ALA A 131 -1.44 -26.54 -13.04
N GLU A 132 -1.39 -25.84 -11.92
CA GLU A 132 -2.24 -26.00 -10.74
C GLU A 132 -3.54 -25.18 -10.83
N GLY A 133 -3.77 -24.47 -11.95
CA GLY A 133 -4.95 -23.65 -12.19
C GLY A 133 -4.91 -22.27 -11.50
N ARG A 134 -3.82 -21.90 -10.84
CA ARG A 134 -3.66 -20.58 -10.19
C ARG A 134 -3.31 -19.51 -11.23
N PRO A 135 -3.80 -18.26 -11.09
CA PRO A 135 -3.36 -17.17 -11.94
C PRO A 135 -1.83 -17.01 -11.92
N ARG A 136 -1.20 -17.06 -13.10
CA ARG A 136 0.21 -16.77 -13.30
C ARG A 136 0.42 -15.34 -13.80
N ARG A 137 -0.51 -14.89 -14.67
CA ARG A 137 -0.52 -13.54 -15.19
C ARG A 137 -1.95 -13.06 -15.35
N LEU A 138 -2.19 -11.81 -15.02
CA LEU A 138 -3.45 -11.11 -15.25
C LEU A 138 -3.14 -9.81 -16.00
N ARG A 139 -3.92 -9.53 -17.06
CA ARG A 139 -3.87 -8.24 -17.76
C ARG A 139 -5.23 -7.59 -17.68
N GLN A 140 -5.27 -6.36 -17.20
CA GLN A 140 -6.52 -5.60 -17.06
C GLN A 140 -6.23 -4.10 -17.03
N SER A 141 -7.02 -3.31 -17.74
CA SER A 141 -6.94 -1.83 -17.72
C SER A 141 -5.53 -1.27 -17.99
N GLY A 142 -4.77 -1.94 -18.87
CA GLY A 142 -3.38 -1.55 -19.20
C GLY A 142 -2.33 -2.01 -18.20
N TRP A 143 -2.74 -2.59 -17.08
CA TRP A 143 -1.84 -3.22 -16.12
C TRP A 143 -1.54 -4.67 -16.50
N GLN A 144 -0.33 -5.12 -16.21
CA GLN A 144 0.06 -6.52 -16.21
C GLN A 144 0.52 -6.90 -14.81
N ILE A 145 -0.11 -7.92 -14.25
CA ILE A 145 0.20 -8.47 -12.93
C ILE A 145 0.78 -9.87 -13.12
N GLU A 146 2.00 -10.10 -12.66
CA GLU A 146 2.67 -11.39 -12.64
C GLU A 146 2.70 -11.93 -11.21
N TYR A 147 2.13 -13.10 -11.01
CA TYR A 147 2.14 -13.81 -9.74
C TYR A 147 3.32 -14.77 -9.74
N GLN A 148 4.37 -14.43 -8.99
CA GLN A 148 5.64 -15.16 -8.98
C GLN A 148 5.63 -16.30 -7.98
N ASP A 149 5.04 -16.07 -6.80
CA ASP A 149 4.93 -17.05 -5.72
C ASP A 149 3.58 -16.97 -5.02
N TYR A 150 3.17 -18.10 -4.43
CA TYR A 150 1.99 -18.27 -3.61
C TYR A 150 2.35 -18.90 -2.26
N ALA A 151 1.68 -18.49 -1.19
CA ALA A 151 1.73 -19.09 0.13
C ALA A 151 0.30 -19.26 0.66
N GLU A 152 -0.05 -20.42 1.15
CA GLU A 152 -1.38 -20.72 1.71
C GLU A 152 -2.55 -20.37 0.76
N GLY A 153 -2.34 -20.55 -0.54
CA GLY A 153 -3.35 -20.26 -1.57
C GLY A 153 -3.46 -18.79 -1.98
N LEU A 154 -2.77 -17.88 -1.34
CA LEU A 154 -2.74 -16.44 -1.65
C LEU A 154 -1.40 -16.05 -2.29
N PRO A 155 -1.37 -15.01 -3.16
CA PRO A 155 -0.12 -14.51 -3.69
C PRO A 155 0.82 -14.02 -2.58
N SER A 156 2.09 -14.42 -2.66
CA SER A 156 3.13 -13.97 -1.74
C SER A 156 4.17 -13.09 -2.43
N ARG A 157 4.32 -13.19 -3.76
CA ARG A 157 5.20 -12.31 -4.52
C ARG A 157 4.57 -11.95 -5.86
N LEU A 158 4.46 -10.64 -6.11
CA LEU A 158 3.86 -10.08 -7.30
C LEU A 158 4.74 -9.02 -7.94
N ARG A 159 4.65 -8.93 -9.27
CA ARG A 159 5.13 -7.78 -10.04
C ARG A 159 3.94 -7.20 -10.79
N LEU A 160 3.72 -5.89 -10.65
CA LEU A 160 2.71 -5.16 -11.38
C LEU A 160 3.42 -4.13 -12.26
N THR A 161 3.07 -4.11 -13.54
CA THR A 161 3.66 -3.19 -14.51
C THR A 161 2.59 -2.39 -15.23
N TYR A 162 2.88 -1.12 -15.42
CA TYR A 162 2.13 -0.16 -16.24
C TYR A 162 3.14 0.69 -17.01
N PRO A 163 2.84 1.31 -18.15
CA PRO A 163 3.82 2.13 -18.86
C PRO A 163 4.55 3.12 -17.96
N GLY A 164 5.87 2.98 -17.85
CA GLY A 164 6.74 3.81 -17.00
C GLY A 164 6.77 3.44 -15.52
N LEU A 165 5.89 2.55 -15.03
CA LEU A 165 5.79 2.17 -13.62
C LEU A 165 5.96 0.66 -13.41
N GLU A 166 6.78 0.28 -12.47
CA GLU A 166 6.89 -1.09 -11.97
C GLU A 166 6.73 -1.10 -10.45
N LEU A 167 5.84 -1.94 -9.96
CA LEU A 167 5.67 -2.24 -8.54
C LEU A 167 6.02 -3.70 -8.28
N ARG A 168 6.78 -3.97 -7.24
CA ARG A 168 7.06 -5.32 -6.75
C ARG A 168 6.61 -5.42 -5.31
N LEU A 169 5.81 -6.41 -5.02
CA LEU A 169 5.28 -6.64 -3.68
C LEU A 169 5.68 -8.04 -3.23
N ALA A 170 6.33 -8.13 -2.07
CA ALA A 170 6.60 -9.36 -1.36
C ALA A 170 5.80 -9.33 -0.06
N ILE A 171 4.70 -10.09 -0.03
CA ILE A 171 3.76 -10.16 1.09
C ILE A 171 4.30 -11.18 2.09
N SER A 172 4.53 -10.75 3.31
CA SER A 172 5.03 -11.59 4.40
C SER A 172 3.91 -12.10 5.32
N ARG A 173 2.75 -11.44 5.30
CA ARG A 173 1.61 -11.80 6.12
C ARG A 173 0.30 -11.39 5.46
N TRP A 174 -0.68 -12.29 5.56
CA TRP A 174 -2.10 -12.08 5.32
C TRP A 174 -2.89 -12.37 6.61
N ASN A 175 -3.89 -11.53 6.93
CA ASN A 175 -4.84 -11.73 8.04
C ASN A 175 -6.27 -11.50 7.55
#